data_5210a421b453a5489092803b9a76dc39
#
_entry.id   5210a421b453a5489092803b9a76dc39
#
_cell.length_a   1.000
_cell.length_b   1.000
_cell.length_c   1.000
_cell.angle_alpha   90.00
_cell.angle_beta   90.00
_cell.angle_gamma   90.00
#
_symmetry.space_group_name_H-M   'P 1'
#
loop_
_entity.id
_entity.type
_entity.pdbx_description
1 polymer ?
#
loop_
_entity_poly.entity_id
_entity_poly.type
_entity_poly.pdbx_seq_one_letter_code
_entity_poly.pdbx_strand_id
1 'polypeptide(L)'
;MRIEARCGLNLFLATVVFRHGPPVPERNTQTEEGRTVTRLRGGAALAVAMVFTGSALAGCEGLAPPADGGGASASGAPAAGDGRAANPLDNPDGTKPGLAAITSGADKERARALIEKVATKGRGPRTGYERDKFGYAWMDSAPRDVPFSRNGCDTRNDLLKRDGEDLRFRSGSDCVVTSLTLHDPYTGEVIEWTKSHAIKVQIDHVMPLSYDWQMGASRWTEDKRESIANDPLNLVPVDGPTNGSKGDSGPASWLPPNKRIRCAYAVRFAQVSLKYELPVTAPDKDMMLKQCSG
;
A
#
# COMPACT_ATOMS: atom_id res chain seq x y z
N MET A 1 53.46 27.70 -41.04
CA MET A 1 53.65 26.30 -40.65
C MET A 1 52.28 25.76 -40.32
N ARG A 2 51.61 25.10 -41.29
CA ARG A 2 50.27 24.51 -41.17
C ARG A 2 50.43 23.04 -40.82
N ILE A 3 49.76 22.56 -39.79
CA ILE A 3 49.64 21.14 -39.48
C ILE A 3 48.15 20.77 -39.65
N GLU A 4 47.86 20.01 -40.70
CA GLU A 4 46.55 19.39 -40.92
C GLU A 4 46.53 18.06 -40.17
N ALA A 5 45.54 17.88 -39.28
CA ALA A 5 45.26 16.60 -38.68
C ALA A 5 44.03 15.97 -39.38
N ARG A 6 44.25 14.87 -40.09
CA ARG A 6 43.22 14.05 -40.71
C ARG A 6 42.59 13.16 -39.64
N CYS A 7 41.29 13.30 -39.47
CA CYS A 7 40.46 12.41 -38.67
C CYS A 7 39.95 11.26 -39.56
N GLY A 8 40.39 10.02 -39.31
CA GLY A 8 39.98 8.83 -40.01
C GLY A 8 38.67 8.26 -39.37
N LEU A 9 37.62 8.19 -40.16
CA LEU A 9 36.33 7.62 -39.80
C LEU A 9 36.38 6.11 -40.04
N ASN A 10 36.48 5.28 -38.98
CA ASN A 10 36.31 3.83 -39.06
C ASN A 10 34.86 3.45 -38.83
N LEU A 11 34.21 3.08 -39.92
CA LEU A 11 32.85 2.54 -39.95
C LEU A 11 32.90 1.04 -39.65
N PHE A 12 32.54 0.61 -38.42
CA PHE A 12 32.32 -0.80 -38.11
C PHE A 12 30.88 -1.16 -38.45
N LEU A 13 30.70 -1.93 -39.52
CA LEU A 13 29.45 -2.63 -39.81
C LEU A 13 29.30 -3.83 -38.86
N ALA A 14 28.40 -3.75 -37.91
CA ALA A 14 28.00 -4.90 -37.11
C ALA A 14 26.87 -5.66 -37.83
N THR A 15 27.18 -6.84 -38.35
CA THR A 15 26.19 -7.76 -38.94
C THR A 15 25.43 -8.46 -37.80
N VAL A 16 24.14 -8.12 -37.66
CA VAL A 16 23.24 -8.81 -36.71
C VAL A 16 22.74 -10.08 -37.38
N VAL A 17 23.21 -11.24 -36.89
CA VAL A 17 22.70 -12.56 -37.30
C VAL A 17 21.50 -12.91 -36.42
N PHE A 18 20.30 -12.88 -37.02
CA PHE A 18 19.09 -13.42 -36.40
C PHE A 18 19.16 -14.97 -36.40
N ARG A 19 19.34 -15.57 -35.21
CA ARG A 19 19.11 -17.01 -35.05
C ARG A 19 17.62 -17.25 -34.79
N HIS A 20 16.98 -17.94 -35.71
CA HIS A 20 15.63 -18.49 -35.54
C HIS A 20 15.69 -19.59 -34.47
N GLY A 21 14.91 -19.41 -33.40
CA GLY A 21 14.67 -20.45 -32.40
C GLY A 21 13.70 -21.52 -32.95
N PRO A 22 13.72 -22.73 -32.38
CA PRO A 22 12.86 -23.84 -32.84
C PRO A 22 11.38 -23.56 -32.56
N PRO A 23 10.46 -24.11 -33.38
CA PRO A 23 9.03 -23.88 -33.22
C PRO A 23 8.48 -24.51 -31.94
N VAL A 24 7.59 -23.76 -31.30
CA VAL A 24 6.84 -24.19 -30.09
C VAL A 24 5.82 -25.26 -30.54
N PRO A 25 5.72 -26.43 -29.85
CA PRO A 25 4.71 -27.42 -30.20
C PRO A 25 3.31 -26.96 -29.86
N GLU A 26 2.40 -27.03 -30.82
CA GLU A 26 0.97 -26.84 -30.66
C GLU A 26 0.39 -27.87 -29.69
N ARG A 27 -0.34 -27.38 -28.67
CA ARG A 27 -1.05 -28.21 -27.71
C ARG A 27 -2.41 -28.61 -28.30
N ASN A 28 -2.51 -29.87 -28.70
CA ASN A 28 -3.72 -30.50 -29.22
C ASN A 28 -4.73 -30.69 -28.06
N THR A 29 -5.87 -29.97 -28.11
CA THR A 29 -6.99 -30.16 -27.17
C THR A 29 -7.85 -31.31 -27.67
N GLN A 30 -7.75 -32.48 -27.05
CA GLN A 30 -8.74 -33.54 -27.18
C GLN A 30 -9.73 -33.43 -26.01
N THR A 31 -10.97 -33.25 -26.33
CA THR A 31 -12.14 -33.42 -25.44
C THR A 31 -12.38 -34.91 -25.21
N GLU A 32 -12.34 -35.35 -23.96
CA GLU A 32 -12.89 -36.65 -23.55
C GLU A 32 -14.06 -36.43 -22.60
N GLU A 33 -15.21 -36.93 -23.03
CA GLU A 33 -16.42 -37.11 -22.25
C GLU A 33 -16.28 -38.26 -21.25
N GLY A 34 -16.81 -38.08 -20.06
CA GLY A 34 -17.36 -39.15 -19.23
C GLY A 34 -16.42 -39.91 -18.32
N ARG A 35 -16.34 -39.52 -17.05
CA ARG A 35 -16.06 -40.48 -15.96
C ARG A 35 -16.72 -40.07 -14.64
N THR A 36 -17.60 -40.98 -14.22
CA THR A 36 -18.31 -41.05 -12.94
C THR A 36 -17.34 -41.12 -11.77
N VAL A 37 -17.46 -40.21 -10.77
CA VAL A 37 -16.67 -40.26 -9.55
C VAL A 37 -17.49 -40.85 -8.42
N THR A 38 -17.05 -42.03 -7.95
CA THR A 38 -17.61 -42.75 -6.79
C THR A 38 -17.13 -42.07 -5.50
N ARG A 39 -18.09 -41.72 -4.63
CA ARG A 39 -17.82 -41.23 -3.27
C ARG A 39 -17.36 -42.36 -2.36
N LEU A 40 -16.25 -42.18 -1.67
CA LEU A 40 -15.89 -42.96 -0.48
C LEU A 40 -16.10 -42.10 0.78
N ARG A 41 -17.00 -42.56 1.62
CA ARG A 41 -17.18 -42.12 3.00
C ARG A 41 -16.25 -42.95 3.90
N GLY A 42 -15.50 -42.28 4.76
CA GLY A 42 -14.77 -42.92 5.85
C GLY A 42 -14.47 -41.89 6.93
N GLY A 43 -15.15 -42.04 8.06
CA GLY A 43 -14.98 -41.22 9.23
C GLY A 43 -13.92 -41.79 10.17
N ALA A 44 -13.33 -40.90 11.00
CA ALA A 44 -12.91 -41.22 12.36
C ALA A 44 -12.67 -39.91 13.12
N ALA A 45 -13.50 -39.71 14.12
CA ALA A 45 -13.31 -38.66 15.13
C ALA A 45 -12.38 -39.18 16.22
N LEU A 46 -11.37 -38.40 16.57
CA LEU A 46 -10.57 -38.58 17.79
C LEU A 46 -10.73 -37.32 18.66
N ALA A 47 -11.49 -37.48 19.73
CA ALA A 47 -11.59 -36.52 20.80
C ALA A 47 -10.43 -36.73 21.77
N VAL A 48 -9.62 -35.67 21.99
CA VAL A 48 -8.64 -35.62 23.09
C VAL A 48 -9.15 -34.60 24.10
N ALA A 49 -9.54 -35.10 25.26
CA ALA A 49 -9.89 -34.33 26.43
C ALA A 49 -8.62 -33.99 27.19
N MET A 50 -8.30 -32.71 27.38
CA MET A 50 -7.30 -32.26 28.35
C MET A 50 -7.98 -31.69 29.59
N VAL A 51 -7.69 -32.31 30.70
CA VAL A 51 -8.07 -31.90 32.04
C VAL A 51 -7.13 -30.80 32.50
N PHE A 52 -7.65 -29.62 32.84
CA PHE A 52 -6.91 -28.57 33.54
C PHE A 52 -7.21 -28.64 35.03
N THR A 53 -6.18 -28.99 35.84
CA THR A 53 -6.18 -28.85 37.29
C THR A 53 -5.86 -27.42 37.67
N GLY A 54 -6.74 -26.81 38.42
CA GLY A 54 -6.54 -25.48 38.99
C GLY A 54 -5.55 -25.45 40.12
N SER A 55 -4.82 -24.34 40.23
CA SER A 55 -4.15 -23.94 41.46
C SER A 55 -4.47 -22.48 41.77
N ALA A 56 -5.21 -22.27 42.81
CA ALA A 56 -5.48 -20.97 43.41
C ALA A 56 -4.29 -20.56 44.29
N LEU A 57 -3.80 -19.35 44.15
CA LEU A 57 -3.00 -18.66 45.14
C LEU A 57 -3.60 -17.29 45.43
N ALA A 58 -3.98 -17.11 46.66
CA ALA A 58 -4.56 -15.91 47.23
C ALA A 58 -3.45 -14.92 47.71
N GLY A 59 -3.82 -13.63 47.67
CA GLY A 59 -3.40 -12.67 48.69
C GLY A 59 -2.33 -11.67 48.29
N CYS A 60 -2.66 -10.39 48.24
CA CYS A 60 -2.40 -9.38 49.25
C CYS A 60 -2.90 -8.02 48.80
N GLU A 61 -3.81 -7.46 49.58
CA GLU A 61 -4.26 -6.08 49.53
C GLU A 61 -3.14 -5.13 49.96
N GLY A 62 -2.87 -4.11 49.15
CA GLY A 62 -2.04 -2.96 49.49
C GLY A 62 -2.80 -1.67 49.23
N LEU A 63 -3.22 -1.01 50.32
CA LEU A 63 -3.86 0.32 50.28
C LEU A 63 -2.87 1.37 49.73
N ALA A 64 -3.32 2.16 48.75
CA ALA A 64 -2.66 3.39 48.33
C ALA A 64 -3.50 4.61 48.76
N PRO A 65 -2.86 5.74 49.18
CA PRO A 65 -3.56 6.97 49.56
C PRO A 65 -4.01 7.80 48.34
N PRO A 66 -4.96 8.72 48.50
CA PRO A 66 -5.47 9.54 47.40
C PRO A 66 -4.47 10.67 47.11
N ALA A 67 -4.20 10.90 45.82
CA ALA A 67 -3.50 12.07 45.30
C ALA A 67 -4.45 12.99 44.54
N ASP A 68 -4.41 14.22 44.90
CA ASP A 68 -5.18 15.36 44.44
C ASP A 68 -4.97 15.68 42.95
N GLY A 69 -6.01 16.32 42.38
CA GLY A 69 -6.16 16.68 41.00
C GLY A 69 -5.15 17.70 40.48
N GLY A 70 -4.85 17.52 39.21
CA GLY A 70 -4.18 18.46 38.32
C GLY A 70 -4.53 18.08 36.91
N GLY A 71 -5.53 18.77 36.30
CA GLY A 71 -5.87 18.57 34.92
C GLY A 71 -4.76 19.06 34.00
N ALA A 72 -3.96 18.12 33.49
CA ALA A 72 -3.09 18.34 32.36
C ALA A 72 -3.77 17.73 31.15
N SER A 73 -4.11 18.55 30.16
CA SER A 73 -4.48 18.10 28.83
C SER A 73 -3.36 17.19 28.30
N ALA A 74 -3.60 15.90 28.33
CA ALA A 74 -2.72 14.94 27.70
C ALA A 74 -2.85 15.11 26.18
N SER A 75 -1.91 15.83 25.58
CA SER A 75 -1.58 15.60 24.17
C SER A 75 -1.20 14.15 24.08
N GLY A 76 -2.02 13.33 23.42
CA GLY A 76 -1.86 11.90 23.35
C GLY A 76 -0.49 11.56 22.79
N ALA A 77 0.34 10.92 23.60
CA ALA A 77 1.53 10.26 23.13
C ALA A 77 1.13 9.24 22.06
N PRO A 78 1.91 9.09 20.96
CA PRO A 78 1.64 8.05 19.97
C PRO A 78 1.57 6.71 20.68
N ALA A 79 0.54 5.94 20.40
CA ALA A 79 0.42 4.61 20.98
C ALA A 79 1.56 3.75 20.43
N ALA A 80 2.14 2.91 21.30
CA ALA A 80 3.17 1.94 20.93
C ALA A 80 2.68 1.16 19.69
N GLY A 81 3.41 1.25 18.57
CA GLY A 81 3.09 0.61 17.30
C GLY A 81 2.84 1.57 16.11
N ASP A 82 2.69 2.86 16.33
CA ASP A 82 2.49 3.81 15.22
C ASP A 82 3.82 4.40 14.68
N GLY A 83 4.96 4.13 15.35
CA GLY A 83 6.25 4.68 14.95
C GLY A 83 6.21 6.21 14.75
N ARG A 84 6.80 6.68 13.65
CA ARG A 84 6.79 8.10 13.25
C ARG A 84 5.56 8.51 12.42
N ALA A 85 4.51 7.68 12.40
CA ALA A 85 3.35 7.90 11.54
C ALA A 85 2.70 9.28 11.76
N ALA A 86 2.38 9.95 10.67
CA ALA A 86 1.69 11.24 10.66
C ALA A 86 0.17 11.09 10.57
N ASN A 87 -0.57 12.00 11.22
CA ASN A 87 -2.00 12.11 11.00
C ASN A 87 -2.24 12.50 9.53
N PRO A 88 -3.03 11.76 8.74
CA PRO A 88 -3.27 12.07 7.33
C PRO A 88 -3.91 13.44 7.12
N LEU A 89 -4.70 13.98 8.08
CA LEU A 89 -5.25 15.31 8.00
C LEU A 89 -4.18 16.42 7.99
N ASP A 90 -2.98 16.13 8.50
CA ASP A 90 -1.84 17.04 8.56
C ASP A 90 -0.72 16.62 7.59
N ASN A 91 -1.06 15.73 6.64
CA ASN A 91 -0.20 15.19 5.59
C ASN A 91 -0.94 15.11 4.24
N PRO A 92 -1.40 16.26 3.71
CA PRO A 92 -2.27 16.31 2.54
C PRO A 92 -1.55 15.96 1.21
N ASP A 93 -0.23 15.96 1.19
CA ASP A 93 0.62 15.60 0.05
C ASP A 93 1.23 14.19 0.16
N GLY A 94 1.05 13.52 1.30
CA GLY A 94 1.57 12.18 1.53
C GLY A 94 3.09 12.09 1.74
N THR A 95 3.78 13.20 1.93
CA THR A 95 5.26 13.23 2.04
C THR A 95 5.78 12.84 3.42
N LYS A 96 4.93 12.85 4.45
CA LYS A 96 5.27 12.40 5.81
C LYS A 96 4.96 10.90 6.00
N PRO A 97 5.64 10.21 6.95
CA PRO A 97 5.48 8.78 7.16
C PRO A 97 4.08 8.32 7.54
N GLY A 98 3.72 7.14 7.12
CA GLY A 98 2.67 6.28 7.65
C GLY A 98 1.24 6.83 7.64
N LEU A 99 0.40 6.17 8.44
CA LEU A 99 -0.99 6.53 8.72
C LEU A 99 -1.22 6.44 10.24
N ALA A 100 -1.05 7.54 10.97
CA ALA A 100 -1.37 7.57 12.39
C ALA A 100 -2.89 7.47 12.62
N ALA A 101 -3.26 6.83 13.72
CA ALA A 101 -4.66 6.69 14.11
C ALA A 101 -5.32 8.05 14.39
N ILE A 102 -6.51 8.28 13.85
CA ILE A 102 -7.35 9.42 14.15
C ILE A 102 -8.23 9.09 15.35
N THR A 103 -7.92 9.67 16.52
CA THR A 103 -8.57 9.34 17.80
C THR A 103 -9.40 10.47 18.38
N SER A 104 -9.00 11.75 18.17
CA SER A 104 -9.70 12.89 18.72
C SER A 104 -11.06 13.13 18.05
N GLY A 105 -12.07 13.59 18.80
CA GLY A 105 -13.38 13.94 18.25
C GLY A 105 -13.28 15.03 17.18
N ALA A 106 -12.47 16.06 17.43
CA ALA A 106 -12.26 17.16 16.48
C ALA A 106 -11.66 16.67 15.15
N ASP A 107 -10.68 15.75 15.19
CA ASP A 107 -10.11 15.19 13.96
C ASP A 107 -11.08 14.26 13.24
N LYS A 108 -11.92 13.51 13.97
CA LYS A 108 -12.98 12.72 13.35
C LYS A 108 -13.99 13.60 12.62
N GLU A 109 -14.35 14.75 13.18
CA GLU A 109 -15.21 15.72 12.51
C GLU A 109 -14.55 16.30 11.25
N ARG A 110 -13.27 16.70 11.34
CA ARG A 110 -12.47 17.14 10.17
C ARG A 110 -12.43 16.06 9.09
N ALA A 111 -12.21 14.79 9.48
CA ALA A 111 -12.19 13.64 8.59
C ALA A 111 -13.52 13.45 7.88
N ARG A 112 -14.63 13.48 8.60
CA ARG A 112 -15.98 13.39 8.02
C ARG A 112 -16.26 14.52 7.04
N ALA A 113 -15.99 15.77 7.44
CA ALA A 113 -16.17 16.93 6.58
C ALA A 113 -15.33 16.86 5.28
N LEU A 114 -14.14 16.21 5.33
CA LEU A 114 -13.34 15.96 4.14
C LEU A 114 -13.96 14.87 3.27
N ILE A 115 -14.37 13.74 3.85
CA ILE A 115 -14.97 12.60 3.12
C ILE A 115 -16.31 13.03 2.47
N GLU A 116 -17.10 13.88 3.11
CA GLU A 116 -18.36 14.38 2.57
C GLU A 116 -18.20 15.14 1.24
N LYS A 117 -17.03 15.75 1.00
CA LYS A 117 -16.71 16.44 -0.27
C LYS A 117 -16.48 15.48 -1.45
N VAL A 118 -16.22 14.20 -1.18
CA VAL A 118 -15.96 13.20 -2.20
C VAL A 118 -17.21 12.95 -3.04
N ALA A 119 -17.09 13.09 -4.36
CA ALA A 119 -18.17 12.78 -5.29
C ALA A 119 -18.43 11.28 -5.37
N THR A 120 -19.67 10.89 -5.68
CA THR A 120 -20.03 9.48 -5.85
C THR A 120 -20.47 9.17 -7.27
N LYS A 121 -20.17 7.94 -7.72
CA LYS A 121 -20.55 7.43 -9.04
C LYS A 121 -20.61 5.90 -8.98
N GLY A 122 -21.42 5.30 -9.84
CA GLY A 122 -21.39 3.84 -10.07
C GLY A 122 -20.04 3.40 -10.66
N ARG A 123 -19.56 2.23 -10.25
CA ARG A 123 -18.31 1.66 -10.73
C ARG A 123 -18.42 1.32 -12.23
N GLY A 124 -17.49 1.82 -13.02
CA GLY A 124 -17.41 1.56 -14.46
C GLY A 124 -16.81 0.20 -14.79
N PRO A 125 -16.75 -0.17 -16.08
CA PRO A 125 -16.17 -1.43 -16.50
C PRO A 125 -14.65 -1.44 -16.30
N ARG A 126 -14.10 -2.64 -16.03
CA ARG A 126 -12.66 -2.89 -15.99
C ARG A 126 -12.04 -3.13 -17.36
N THR A 127 -12.87 -3.23 -18.40
CA THR A 127 -12.43 -3.50 -19.77
C THR A 127 -11.29 -2.58 -20.18
N GLY A 128 -10.24 -3.16 -20.74
CA GLY A 128 -9.04 -2.44 -21.19
C GLY A 128 -8.10 -1.99 -20.07
N TYR A 129 -8.35 -2.35 -18.81
CA TYR A 129 -7.40 -2.11 -17.75
C TYR A 129 -6.17 -3.02 -17.92
N GLU A 130 -5.03 -2.40 -17.95
CA GLU A 130 -3.71 -3.01 -17.87
C GLU A 130 -2.86 -2.12 -16.97
N ARG A 131 -2.01 -2.75 -16.12
CA ARG A 131 -1.24 -1.99 -15.13
C ARG A 131 -0.22 -1.05 -15.78
N ASP A 132 0.35 -1.44 -16.90
CA ASP A 132 1.34 -0.68 -17.66
C ASP A 132 0.80 0.62 -18.28
N LYS A 133 -0.53 0.75 -18.39
CA LYS A 133 -1.18 2.03 -18.76
C LYS A 133 -1.02 3.14 -17.72
N PHE A 134 -0.51 2.81 -16.55
CA PHE A 134 -0.13 3.73 -15.49
C PHE A 134 1.39 3.96 -15.43
N GLY A 135 2.11 3.70 -16.52
CA GLY A 135 3.55 3.75 -16.62
C GLY A 135 4.25 2.51 -16.07
N TYR A 136 5.58 2.44 -16.20
CA TYR A 136 6.33 1.36 -15.58
C TYR A 136 6.41 1.53 -14.06
N ALA A 137 6.62 0.43 -13.35
CA ALA A 137 6.56 0.43 -11.89
C ALA A 137 7.66 1.31 -11.26
N TRP A 138 7.25 2.17 -10.32
CA TRP A 138 8.14 2.95 -9.44
C TRP A 138 9.06 3.92 -10.17
N MET A 139 8.53 4.61 -11.17
CA MET A 139 9.31 5.53 -11.99
C MET A 139 9.75 6.78 -11.24
N ASP A 140 11.05 7.09 -11.27
CA ASP A 140 11.58 8.39 -10.85
C ASP A 140 11.20 9.51 -11.84
N SER A 141 10.93 9.14 -13.10
CA SER A 141 10.56 10.08 -14.18
C SER A 141 9.10 10.51 -14.19
N ALA A 142 8.33 10.25 -13.14
CA ALA A 142 6.95 10.72 -13.00
C ALA A 142 6.84 12.24 -13.24
N PRO A 143 5.64 12.78 -13.57
CA PRO A 143 5.44 14.21 -13.76
C PRO A 143 6.00 15.05 -12.60
N ARG A 144 6.55 16.25 -12.91
CA ARG A 144 7.31 17.07 -11.95
C ARG A 144 6.50 17.59 -10.76
N ASP A 145 5.20 17.61 -10.84
CA ASP A 145 4.28 18.00 -9.78
C ASP A 145 4.02 16.89 -8.76
N VAL A 146 4.49 15.67 -9.06
CA VAL A 146 4.45 14.54 -8.13
C VAL A 146 5.61 14.64 -7.14
N PRO A 147 5.34 14.69 -5.82
CA PRO A 147 6.41 14.71 -4.83
C PRO A 147 7.36 13.51 -4.98
N PHE A 148 8.64 13.72 -4.71
CA PHE A 148 9.75 12.77 -4.88
C PHE A 148 10.14 12.46 -6.32
N SER A 149 9.37 12.86 -7.34
CA SER A 149 9.75 12.62 -8.73
C SER A 149 11.07 13.31 -9.07
N ARG A 150 11.87 12.66 -9.93
CA ARG A 150 13.13 13.17 -10.49
C ARG A 150 14.19 13.55 -9.44
N ASN A 151 14.20 12.81 -8.32
CA ASN A 151 15.18 12.99 -7.24
C ASN A 151 16.39 12.04 -7.36
N GLY A 152 16.38 11.14 -8.36
CA GLY A 152 17.41 10.13 -8.61
C GLY A 152 17.14 8.78 -7.93
N CYS A 153 16.06 8.67 -7.17
CA CYS A 153 15.63 7.42 -6.54
C CYS A 153 14.31 6.96 -7.18
N ASP A 154 14.10 5.65 -7.27
CA ASP A 154 12.78 5.15 -7.67
C ASP A 154 11.75 5.37 -6.55
N THR A 155 10.49 5.56 -6.94
CA THR A 155 9.37 5.85 -6.02
C THR A 155 9.28 4.82 -4.88
N ARG A 156 9.52 3.51 -5.15
CA ARG A 156 9.50 2.48 -4.09
C ARG A 156 10.53 2.77 -3.00
N ASN A 157 11.76 3.10 -3.39
CA ASN A 157 12.82 3.40 -2.42
C ASN A 157 12.52 4.69 -1.64
N ASP A 158 11.91 5.70 -2.28
CA ASP A 158 11.51 6.91 -1.58
C ASP A 158 10.44 6.62 -0.49
N LEU A 159 9.46 5.77 -0.81
CA LEU A 159 8.44 5.37 0.18
C LEU A 159 9.05 4.53 1.31
N LEU A 160 9.98 3.62 1.01
CA LEU A 160 10.69 2.86 2.04
C LEU A 160 11.53 3.77 2.94
N LYS A 161 12.15 4.83 2.37
CA LYS A 161 12.87 5.85 3.14
C LYS A 161 11.93 6.71 3.98
N ARG A 162 10.76 7.08 3.43
CA ARG A 162 9.76 7.88 4.13
C ARG A 162 9.25 7.17 5.38
N ASP A 163 8.90 5.89 5.27
CA ASP A 163 8.15 5.17 6.30
C ASP A 163 9.03 4.26 7.18
N GLY A 164 10.20 3.83 6.69
CA GLY A 164 11.09 2.93 7.41
C GLY A 164 11.92 3.62 8.49
N GLU A 165 12.23 2.87 9.54
CA GLU A 165 13.21 3.19 10.57
C GLU A 165 14.43 2.26 10.43
N ASP A 166 15.54 2.54 11.10
CA ASP A 166 16.78 1.75 11.07
C ASP A 166 17.28 1.40 9.66
N LEU A 167 17.14 2.37 8.76
CA LEU A 167 17.44 2.21 7.34
C LEU A 167 18.90 1.81 7.08
N ARG A 168 19.08 0.82 6.21
CA ARG A 168 20.38 0.51 5.62
C ARG A 168 20.29 0.58 4.11
N PHE A 169 21.36 1.08 3.51
CA PHE A 169 21.44 1.28 2.07
C PHE A 169 22.47 0.35 1.44
N ARG A 170 22.32 0.12 0.14
CA ARG A 170 23.37 -0.54 -0.65
C ARG A 170 24.65 0.30 -0.64
N SER A 171 25.81 -0.36 -0.54
CA SER A 171 27.12 0.33 -0.59
C SER A 171 27.18 1.26 -1.82
N GLY A 172 27.59 2.51 -1.61
CA GLY A 172 27.68 3.52 -2.65
C GLY A 172 26.35 4.07 -3.17
N SER A 173 25.24 3.86 -2.46
CA SER A 173 23.92 4.38 -2.82
C SER A 173 23.21 4.94 -1.60
N ASP A 174 22.62 6.10 -1.73
CA ASP A 174 21.71 6.74 -0.77
C ASP A 174 20.22 6.53 -1.11
N CYS A 175 19.96 5.86 -2.24
CA CYS A 175 18.62 5.53 -2.72
C CYS A 175 18.18 4.11 -2.36
N VAL A 176 19.03 3.10 -2.65
CA VAL A 176 18.61 1.70 -2.59
C VAL A 176 18.60 1.18 -1.17
N VAL A 177 17.42 1.13 -0.56
CA VAL A 177 17.20 0.56 0.76
C VAL A 177 17.39 -0.96 0.72
N THR A 178 18.18 -1.50 1.64
CA THR A 178 18.46 -2.94 1.76
C THR A 178 17.85 -3.58 3.00
N SER A 179 17.62 -2.81 4.06
CA SER A 179 16.84 -3.25 5.23
C SER A 179 16.22 -2.05 5.95
N LEU A 180 15.17 -2.30 6.68
CA LEU A 180 14.47 -1.34 7.53
C LEU A 180 13.59 -2.05 8.57
N THR A 181 13.20 -1.32 9.59
CA THR A 181 12.08 -1.63 10.48
C THR A 181 10.85 -0.86 9.99
N LEU A 182 9.73 -1.56 9.73
CA LEU A 182 8.47 -0.96 9.32
C LEU A 182 7.41 -1.14 10.40
N HIS A 183 6.84 -0.03 10.89
CA HIS A 183 5.60 -0.07 11.65
C HIS A 183 4.44 -0.15 10.65
N ASP A 184 3.97 -1.38 10.38
CA ASP A 184 2.96 -1.62 9.35
C ASP A 184 1.59 -1.07 9.77
N PRO A 185 1.04 -0.09 9.07
CA PRO A 185 -0.25 0.49 9.44
C PRO A 185 -1.40 -0.51 9.27
N TYR A 186 -1.32 -1.44 8.33
CA TYR A 186 -2.44 -2.32 8.00
C TYR A 186 -2.67 -3.43 9.03
N THR A 187 -1.61 -4.00 9.57
CA THR A 187 -1.69 -5.03 10.63
C THR A 187 -1.51 -4.45 12.01
N GLY A 188 -0.76 -3.35 12.15
CA GLY A 188 -0.30 -2.80 13.43
C GLY A 188 0.94 -3.50 13.97
N GLU A 189 1.56 -4.40 13.19
CA GLU A 189 2.76 -5.15 13.56
C GLU A 189 4.03 -4.39 13.16
N VAL A 190 5.14 -4.75 13.81
CA VAL A 190 6.48 -4.30 13.43
C VAL A 190 7.11 -5.34 12.52
N ILE A 191 7.56 -4.94 11.35
CA ILE A 191 8.16 -5.84 10.36
C ILE A 191 9.63 -5.49 10.16
N GLU A 192 10.49 -6.42 10.55
CA GLU A 192 11.91 -6.40 10.16
C GLU A 192 12.01 -6.86 8.69
N TRP A 193 12.37 -5.93 7.81
CA TRP A 193 12.42 -6.18 6.38
C TRP A 193 13.84 -6.13 5.83
N THR A 194 14.12 -7.04 4.90
CA THR A 194 15.34 -7.03 4.08
C THR A 194 14.99 -7.20 2.61
N LYS A 195 15.80 -6.63 1.72
CA LYS A 195 15.61 -6.70 0.28
C LYS A 195 15.62 -8.13 -0.28
N SER A 196 16.32 -9.06 0.37
CA SER A 196 16.30 -10.49 0.03
C SER A 196 14.93 -11.14 0.24
N HIS A 197 14.10 -10.57 1.10
CA HIS A 197 12.71 -10.99 1.36
C HIS A 197 11.72 -9.90 0.94
N ALA A 198 11.91 -9.35 -0.26
CA ALA A 198 11.20 -8.18 -0.76
C ALA A 198 9.66 -8.29 -0.68
N ILE A 199 9.11 -9.50 -0.79
CA ILE A 199 7.67 -9.76 -0.77
C ILE A 199 6.99 -9.45 0.58
N LYS A 200 7.75 -9.45 1.69
CA LYS A 200 7.20 -9.16 3.03
C LYS A 200 6.63 -7.75 3.14
N VAL A 201 7.24 -6.78 2.46
CA VAL A 201 6.76 -5.40 2.41
C VAL A 201 6.49 -5.02 0.97
N GLN A 202 5.27 -4.60 0.69
CA GLN A 202 4.84 -4.11 -0.61
C GLN A 202 4.43 -2.64 -0.49
N ILE A 203 4.52 -1.90 -1.60
CA ILE A 203 3.94 -0.57 -1.68
C ILE A 203 2.51 -0.74 -2.20
N ASP A 204 1.55 -0.43 -1.36
CA ASP A 204 0.14 -0.43 -1.73
C ASP A 204 -0.27 0.91 -2.36
N HIS A 205 -1.12 0.85 -3.37
CA HIS A 205 -1.91 1.99 -3.81
C HIS A 205 -3.18 2.04 -2.96
N VAL A 206 -3.28 3.01 -2.05
CA VAL A 206 -4.44 3.16 -1.13
C VAL A 206 -5.74 3.15 -1.94
N MET A 207 -5.81 3.93 -3.01
CA MET A 207 -6.83 3.82 -4.05
C MET A 207 -6.23 2.96 -5.19
N PRO A 208 -6.73 1.72 -5.39
CA PRO A 208 -6.10 0.78 -6.33
C PRO A 208 -6.19 1.25 -7.78
N LEU A 209 -5.14 1.06 -8.58
CA LEU A 209 -5.11 1.53 -9.98
C LEU A 209 -6.25 0.95 -10.84
N SER A 210 -6.67 -0.29 -10.57
CA SER A 210 -7.83 -0.88 -11.23
C SER A 210 -9.15 -0.23 -10.79
N TYR A 211 -9.23 0.23 -9.54
CA TYR A 211 -10.34 1.03 -9.04
C TYR A 211 -10.35 2.41 -9.73
N ASP A 212 -9.21 3.10 -9.78
CA ASP A 212 -9.04 4.39 -10.46
C ASP A 212 -9.51 4.32 -11.91
N TRP A 213 -9.10 3.26 -12.64
CA TRP A 213 -9.51 3.01 -14.02
C TRP A 213 -11.02 2.98 -14.15
N GLN A 214 -11.70 2.22 -13.31
CA GLN A 214 -13.15 2.04 -13.32
C GLN A 214 -13.88 3.32 -12.89
N MET A 215 -13.27 4.15 -12.05
CA MET A 215 -13.87 5.40 -11.60
C MET A 215 -13.64 6.57 -12.55
N GLY A 216 -12.76 6.44 -13.55
CA GLY A 216 -12.61 7.46 -14.60
C GLY A 216 -11.22 7.59 -15.21
N ALA A 217 -10.17 7.06 -14.60
CA ALA A 217 -8.79 7.16 -15.09
C ALA A 217 -8.58 6.50 -16.46
N SER A 218 -9.49 5.63 -16.90
CA SER A 218 -9.51 5.08 -18.26
C SER A 218 -9.55 6.13 -19.37
N ARG A 219 -10.01 7.35 -19.05
CA ARG A 219 -10.14 8.47 -20.00
C ARG A 219 -9.05 9.53 -19.82
N TRP A 220 -8.12 9.34 -18.87
CA TRP A 220 -7.05 10.28 -18.62
C TRP A 220 -5.90 10.16 -19.63
N THR A 221 -5.08 11.18 -19.71
CA THR A 221 -3.76 11.10 -20.33
C THR A 221 -2.87 10.13 -19.55
N GLU A 222 -1.86 9.61 -20.21
CA GLU A 222 -0.86 8.74 -19.58
C GLU A 222 -0.19 9.45 -18.41
N ASP A 223 0.29 10.69 -18.58
CA ASP A 223 0.92 11.51 -17.54
C ASP A 223 0.05 11.59 -16.26
N LYS A 224 -1.28 11.78 -16.39
CA LYS A 224 -2.16 11.83 -15.23
C LYS A 224 -2.29 10.48 -14.54
N ARG A 225 -2.26 9.37 -15.31
CA ARG A 225 -2.24 8.02 -14.75
C ARG A 225 -0.89 7.71 -14.07
N GLU A 226 0.23 8.11 -14.67
CA GLU A 226 1.56 8.02 -14.07
C GLU A 226 1.65 8.82 -12.76
N SER A 227 1.05 10.01 -12.75
CA SER A 227 1.00 10.85 -11.53
C SER A 227 0.36 10.10 -10.36
N ILE A 228 -0.87 9.59 -10.49
CA ILE A 228 -1.55 8.89 -9.39
C ILE A 228 -0.85 7.59 -8.99
N ALA A 229 -0.18 6.92 -9.94
CA ALA A 229 0.55 5.68 -9.70
C ALA A 229 1.85 5.87 -8.91
N ASN A 230 2.43 7.09 -8.95
CA ASN A 230 3.69 7.41 -8.27
C ASN A 230 3.52 8.47 -7.18
N ASP A 231 2.28 8.94 -6.92
CA ASP A 231 2.02 9.94 -5.90
C ASP A 231 2.17 9.35 -4.48
N PRO A 232 3.07 9.88 -3.63
CA PRO A 232 3.23 9.44 -2.25
C PRO A 232 1.93 9.55 -1.42
N LEU A 233 0.98 10.40 -1.83
CA LEU A 233 -0.35 10.46 -1.21
C LEU A 233 -1.11 9.14 -1.40
N ASN A 234 -0.98 8.49 -2.56
CA ASN A 234 -1.65 7.23 -2.87
C ASN A 234 -0.84 5.99 -2.46
N LEU A 235 0.37 6.15 -1.93
CA LEU A 235 1.31 5.06 -1.73
C LEU A 235 1.67 4.88 -0.26
N VAL A 236 1.64 3.61 0.21
CA VAL A 236 2.04 3.25 1.57
C VAL A 236 2.74 1.87 1.60
N PRO A 237 3.93 1.76 2.20
CA PRO A 237 4.56 0.47 2.47
C PRO A 237 3.77 -0.29 3.54
N VAL A 238 3.44 -1.55 3.25
CA VAL A 238 2.59 -2.38 4.12
C VAL A 238 2.99 -3.85 4.05
N ASP A 239 2.44 -4.67 4.96
CA ASP A 239 2.54 -6.12 4.92
C ASP A 239 2.06 -6.69 3.58
N GLY A 240 2.91 -7.48 2.92
CA GLY A 240 2.66 -8.02 1.60
C GLY A 240 1.42 -8.92 1.50
N PRO A 241 1.26 -9.93 2.38
CA PRO A 241 0.06 -10.76 2.45
C PRO A 241 -1.24 -9.95 2.64
N THR A 242 -1.23 -8.96 3.53
CA THR A 242 -2.38 -8.09 3.79
C THR A 242 -2.72 -7.24 2.57
N ASN A 243 -1.71 -6.68 1.89
CA ASN A 243 -1.90 -6.00 0.60
C ASN A 243 -2.50 -6.94 -0.47
N GLY A 244 -2.00 -8.17 -0.54
CA GLY A 244 -2.56 -9.20 -1.43
C GLY A 244 -4.04 -9.46 -1.17
N SER A 245 -4.48 -9.47 0.10
CA SER A 245 -5.89 -9.65 0.46
C SER A 245 -6.79 -8.49 0.07
N LYS A 246 -6.24 -7.27 -0.01
CA LYS A 246 -6.97 -6.07 -0.45
C LYS A 246 -7.29 -6.14 -1.95
N GLY A 247 -6.30 -6.52 -2.76
CA GLY A 247 -6.43 -6.51 -4.22
C GLY A 247 -6.86 -5.15 -4.75
N ASP A 248 -7.94 -5.11 -5.55
CA ASP A 248 -8.53 -3.89 -6.14
C ASP A 248 -9.81 -3.43 -5.44
N SER A 249 -9.96 -3.78 -4.17
CA SER A 249 -11.13 -3.46 -3.34
C SER A 249 -11.15 -1.99 -2.92
N GLY A 250 -12.36 -1.40 -2.91
CA GLY A 250 -12.63 -0.15 -2.21
C GLY A 250 -13.00 -0.39 -0.73
N PRO A 251 -13.17 0.68 0.06
CA PRO A 251 -13.43 0.62 1.51
C PRO A 251 -14.66 -0.18 1.92
N ALA A 252 -15.69 -0.28 1.07
CA ALA A 252 -16.88 -1.08 1.34
C ALA A 252 -16.62 -2.60 1.33
N SER A 253 -15.60 -3.05 0.58
CA SER A 253 -15.27 -4.46 0.39
C SER A 253 -14.07 -4.91 1.21
N TRP A 254 -13.16 -4.00 1.52
CA TRP A 254 -11.97 -4.29 2.31
C TRP A 254 -11.55 -3.07 3.15
N LEU A 255 -11.13 -3.34 4.36
CA LEU A 255 -10.52 -2.39 5.28
C LEU A 255 -9.31 -3.04 5.96
N PRO A 256 -8.29 -2.27 6.36
CA PRO A 256 -7.17 -2.77 7.13
C PRO A 256 -7.63 -3.59 8.36
N PRO A 257 -7.00 -4.76 8.63
CA PRO A 257 -7.27 -5.53 9.85
C PRO A 257 -7.10 -4.69 11.12
N ASN A 258 -6.08 -3.83 11.15
CA ASN A 258 -5.86 -2.86 12.23
C ASN A 258 -7.00 -1.83 12.26
N LYS A 259 -7.95 -2.05 13.16
CA LYS A 259 -9.13 -1.18 13.28
C LYS A 259 -8.79 0.26 13.67
N ARG A 260 -7.66 0.47 14.36
CA ARG A 260 -7.25 1.79 14.87
C ARG A 260 -7.03 2.82 13.75
N ILE A 261 -6.50 2.38 12.58
CA ILE A 261 -6.15 3.28 11.48
C ILE A 261 -7.27 3.38 10.42
N ARG A 262 -8.41 2.72 10.60
CA ARG A 262 -9.45 2.67 9.55
C ARG A 262 -10.00 4.05 9.17
N CYS A 263 -10.16 4.96 10.15
CA CYS A 263 -10.51 6.35 9.83
C CYS A 263 -9.36 7.05 9.07
N ALA A 264 -8.10 6.85 9.47
CA ALA A 264 -6.94 7.39 8.77
C ALA A 264 -6.83 6.86 7.32
N TYR A 265 -7.08 5.56 7.12
CA TYR A 265 -7.16 4.95 5.79
C TYR A 265 -8.28 5.57 4.94
N ALA A 266 -9.47 5.76 5.53
CA ALA A 266 -10.61 6.41 4.86
C ALA A 266 -10.29 7.86 4.46
N VAL A 267 -9.63 8.61 5.34
CA VAL A 267 -9.17 9.98 5.04
C VAL A 267 -8.18 9.97 3.89
N ARG A 268 -7.20 9.07 3.89
CA ARG A 268 -6.20 8.97 2.81
C ARG A 268 -6.86 8.60 1.47
N PHE A 269 -7.80 7.67 1.47
CA PHE A 269 -8.57 7.32 0.29
C PHE A 269 -9.36 8.53 -0.26
N ALA A 270 -10.00 9.29 0.63
CA ALA A 270 -10.72 10.51 0.27
C ALA A 270 -9.79 11.62 -0.25
N GLN A 271 -8.60 11.78 0.34
CA GLN A 271 -7.61 12.76 -0.14
C GLN A 271 -7.16 12.47 -1.57
N VAL A 272 -6.88 11.20 -1.89
CA VAL A 272 -6.54 10.78 -3.27
C VAL A 272 -7.70 11.06 -4.21
N SER A 273 -8.92 10.65 -3.83
CA SER A 273 -10.14 10.92 -4.60
C SER A 273 -10.30 12.41 -4.91
N LEU A 274 -10.14 13.28 -3.93
CA LEU A 274 -10.29 14.73 -4.09
C LEU A 274 -9.17 15.34 -4.94
N LYS A 275 -7.91 14.95 -4.71
CA LYS A 275 -6.75 15.45 -5.46
C LYS A 275 -6.87 15.15 -6.96
N TYR A 276 -7.32 13.95 -7.30
CA TYR A 276 -7.41 13.47 -8.67
C TYR A 276 -8.80 13.64 -9.30
N GLU A 277 -9.75 14.21 -8.54
CA GLU A 277 -11.14 14.40 -8.99
C GLU A 277 -11.78 13.08 -9.43
N LEU A 278 -11.41 11.97 -8.77
CA LEU A 278 -12.02 10.67 -9.00
C LEU A 278 -13.17 10.46 -8.01
N PRO A 279 -14.39 10.21 -8.47
CA PRO A 279 -15.47 9.81 -7.58
C PRO A 279 -15.20 8.44 -6.98
N VAL A 280 -15.90 8.12 -5.90
CA VAL A 280 -15.93 6.77 -5.31
C VAL A 280 -17.33 6.17 -5.45
N THR A 281 -17.51 4.89 -5.12
CA THR A 281 -18.87 4.34 -5.06
C THR A 281 -19.60 4.85 -3.81
N ALA A 282 -20.94 4.95 -3.85
CA ALA A 282 -21.70 5.37 -2.68
C ALA A 282 -21.45 4.44 -1.46
N PRO A 283 -21.43 3.09 -1.60
CA PRO A 283 -21.07 2.20 -0.49
C PRO A 283 -19.66 2.44 0.07
N ASP A 284 -18.67 2.79 -0.78
CA ASP A 284 -17.33 3.11 -0.31
C ASP A 284 -17.34 4.40 0.53
N LYS A 285 -18.03 5.44 0.08
CA LYS A 285 -18.17 6.70 0.84
C LYS A 285 -18.87 6.49 2.17
N ASP A 286 -19.96 5.73 2.20
CA ASP A 286 -20.71 5.40 3.41
C ASP A 286 -19.82 4.64 4.41
N MET A 287 -19.03 3.68 3.91
CA MET A 287 -18.08 2.95 4.74
C MET A 287 -16.98 3.86 5.29
N MET A 288 -16.40 4.77 4.48
CA MET A 288 -15.42 5.74 4.94
C MET A 288 -15.97 6.63 6.07
N LEU A 289 -17.18 7.16 5.91
CA LEU A 289 -17.85 7.97 6.92
C LEU A 289 -18.07 7.18 8.21
N LYS A 290 -18.49 5.90 8.10
CA LYS A 290 -18.68 4.98 9.23
C LYS A 290 -17.39 4.76 10.02
N GLN A 291 -16.23 4.65 9.36
CA GLN A 291 -14.96 4.44 10.07
C GLN A 291 -14.51 5.65 10.89
N CYS A 292 -14.98 6.85 10.56
CA CYS A 292 -14.69 8.10 11.28
C CYS A 292 -15.83 8.53 12.22
N SER A 293 -16.88 7.74 12.35
CA SER A 293 -17.89 7.95 13.39
C SER A 293 -17.33 7.51 14.74
N GLY A 294 -17.51 8.33 15.76
CA GLY A 294 -16.97 8.14 17.11
C GLY A 294 -17.50 6.93 17.83
#